data_2823298f42bcfd2b25aeb6bd6a8d59b7
#
_entry.id   2823298f42bcfd2b25aeb6bd6a8d59b7
#
_cell.length_a   1.000
_cell.length_b   1.000
_cell.length_c   1.000
_cell.angle_alpha   90.00
_cell.angle_beta   90.00
_cell.angle_gamma   90.00
#
_symmetry.space_group_name_H-M   'P 1'
#
loop_
_entity.id
_entity.type
_entity.pdbx_description
1 polymer ?
#
loop_
_entity_poly.entity_id
_entity_poly.type
_entity_poly.pdbx_seq_one_letter_code
_entity_poly.pdbx_strand_id
1 'polypeptide(L)'
;YTYSFFKQFKDEDFISQFDEETNIFTSLDIPYTRTVYNALQEIKYLDYTAEEMEGLQVLSDSFKHEVNEVARANRFFHWCVEFPEVFADGGFDVMCGNPPWDKIKVEDKKWFESHGRFDIVNAGTAAQRKKAIANLPIIDPILYKEYTDALAFAEAESHFVRFSSRFPLTATGDIDLYPMFAELCLSFSREAWGLVLPTGIAVNDSNKAFFSKLIDENRLVSLYDFENKEALFDIHRMFKFCLLTAGKTQTLSLI
;
A
#
# COMPACT_ATOMS: atom_id res chain seq x y z
N TYR A 1 10.82 -8.61 -3.94
CA TYR A 1 11.68 -7.51 -4.44
C TYR A 1 11.42 -6.15 -3.77
N THR A 2 10.40 -5.97 -2.90
CA THR A 2 9.97 -4.64 -2.53
C THR A 2 10.65 -4.08 -1.27
N TYR A 3 10.25 -4.46 -0.09
CA TYR A 3 10.68 -3.72 1.10
C TYR A 3 12.11 -4.01 1.55
N SER A 4 12.53 -5.27 1.59
CA SER A 4 13.89 -5.64 1.99
C SER A 4 14.93 -5.23 0.94
N PHE A 5 14.58 -5.29 -0.34
CA PHE A 5 15.40 -4.74 -1.43
C PHE A 5 15.58 -3.23 -1.25
N PHE A 6 14.49 -2.46 -1.09
CA PHE A 6 14.58 -1.02 -0.89
C PHE A 6 15.18 -0.61 0.46
N LYS A 7 15.03 -1.40 1.53
CA LYS A 7 15.68 -1.12 2.80
C LYS A 7 17.20 -1.20 2.70
N GLN A 8 17.72 -2.08 1.85
CA GLN A 8 19.14 -2.23 1.62
C GLN A 8 19.70 -1.11 0.73
N PHE A 9 18.92 -0.61 -0.23
CA PHE A 9 19.28 0.56 -1.04
C PHE A 9 19.23 1.89 -0.26
N LYS A 10 18.82 1.89 0.99
CA LYS A 10 18.99 3.01 1.92
C LYS A 10 20.36 3.05 2.58
N ASP A 11 21.22 2.07 2.31
CA ASP A 11 22.59 2.15 2.75
C ASP A 11 23.28 3.28 1.97
N GLU A 12 23.74 4.31 2.68
CA GLU A 12 24.32 5.54 2.10
C GLU A 12 25.46 5.25 1.13
N ASP A 13 26.17 4.15 1.35
CA ASP A 13 27.29 3.70 0.50
C ASP A 13 26.83 3.20 -0.89
N PHE A 14 25.58 2.73 -1.02
CA PHE A 14 25.04 2.30 -2.29
C PHE A 14 24.43 3.46 -3.09
N ILE A 15 23.80 4.40 -2.39
CA ILE A 15 23.21 5.61 -3.00
C ILE A 15 24.31 6.50 -3.60
N SER A 16 25.49 6.53 -2.98
CA SER A 16 26.64 7.29 -3.47
C SER A 16 27.26 6.74 -4.76
N GLN A 17 26.94 5.52 -5.16
CA GLN A 17 27.41 4.89 -6.40
C GLN A 17 26.49 5.10 -7.59
N PHE A 18 25.25 5.54 -7.36
CA PHE A 18 24.33 5.94 -8.41
C PHE A 18 24.39 7.46 -8.56
N ASP A 19 24.63 7.90 -9.78
CA ASP A 19 24.73 9.29 -10.17
C ASP A 19 23.63 10.15 -9.51
N GLU A 20 24.02 11.29 -8.94
CA GLU A 20 23.10 12.24 -8.31
C GLU A 20 22.02 12.72 -9.29
N GLU A 21 22.24 12.66 -10.59
CA GLU A 21 21.25 13.02 -11.62
C GLU A 21 20.10 12.00 -11.73
N THR A 22 20.32 10.72 -11.39
CA THR A 22 19.27 9.71 -11.49
C THR A 22 18.36 9.70 -10.29
N ASN A 23 18.82 10.16 -9.14
CA ASN A 23 18.11 10.35 -7.87
C ASN A 23 16.96 9.35 -7.61
N ILE A 24 17.21 8.08 -7.98
CA ILE A 24 16.23 6.99 -8.08
C ILE A 24 15.54 6.72 -6.74
N PHE A 25 16.19 7.13 -5.65
CA PHE A 25 15.74 6.80 -4.29
C PHE A 25 15.36 8.00 -3.44
N THR A 26 15.52 9.23 -3.92
CA THR A 26 15.24 10.44 -3.14
C THR A 26 13.94 11.14 -3.52
N SER A 27 13.39 10.93 -4.72
CA SER A 27 12.06 11.42 -5.06
C SER A 27 11.09 10.25 -5.19
N LEU A 28 10.22 10.12 -4.22
CA LEU A 28 9.14 9.15 -4.19
C LEU A 28 7.87 9.70 -4.85
N ASP A 29 8.04 10.62 -5.78
CA ASP A 29 7.00 11.13 -6.64
C ASP A 29 6.55 10.10 -7.68
N ILE A 30 5.43 10.35 -8.31
CA ILE A 30 4.88 9.54 -9.42
C ILE A 30 5.94 9.18 -10.49
N PRO A 31 6.90 10.04 -10.82
CA PRO A 31 8.06 9.67 -11.62
C PRO A 31 8.89 8.52 -11.07
N TYR A 32 8.77 8.20 -9.77
CA TYR A 32 9.56 7.17 -9.13
C TYR A 32 9.37 5.77 -9.75
N THR A 33 8.15 5.33 -10.00
CA THR A 33 7.92 4.03 -10.64
C THR A 33 8.51 3.98 -12.05
N ARG A 34 8.38 5.06 -12.79
CA ARG A 34 8.99 5.21 -14.11
C ARG A 34 10.51 5.29 -14.02
N THR A 35 11.02 6.00 -13.02
CA THR A 35 12.46 6.13 -12.76
C THR A 35 13.08 4.80 -12.36
N VAL A 36 12.43 4.05 -11.46
CA VAL A 36 12.86 2.69 -11.08
C VAL A 36 12.81 1.74 -12.27
N TYR A 37 11.75 1.80 -13.08
CA TYR A 37 11.65 1.00 -14.29
C TYR A 37 12.77 1.35 -15.27
N ASN A 38 13.02 2.63 -15.54
CA ASN A 38 14.09 3.08 -16.43
C ASN A 38 15.47 2.63 -15.89
N ALA A 39 15.71 2.80 -14.59
CA ALA A 39 16.93 2.35 -13.96
C ALA A 39 17.12 0.83 -14.03
N LEU A 40 16.06 0.04 -13.83
CA LEU A 40 16.12 -1.41 -14.00
C LEU A 40 16.36 -1.80 -15.47
N GLN A 41 15.85 -1.03 -16.43
CA GLN A 41 16.15 -1.21 -17.85
C GLN A 41 17.57 -0.80 -18.18
N GLU A 42 18.05 0.32 -17.64
CA GLU A 42 19.44 0.77 -17.80
C GLU A 42 20.42 -0.22 -17.19
N ILE A 43 20.16 -0.74 -15.98
CA ILE A 43 20.95 -1.82 -15.36
C ILE A 43 21.00 -3.07 -16.26
N LYS A 44 19.95 -3.36 -16.98
CA LYS A 44 19.89 -4.50 -17.89
C LYS A 44 20.70 -4.29 -19.18
N TYR A 45 20.91 -3.04 -19.59
CA TYR A 45 21.59 -2.67 -20.83
C TYR A 45 22.95 -2.01 -20.63
N LEU A 46 23.34 -1.68 -19.39
CA LEU A 46 24.69 -1.22 -19.11
C LEU A 46 25.66 -2.40 -19.24
N ASP A 47 26.62 -2.26 -20.13
CA ASP A 47 27.83 -3.11 -20.18
C ASP A 47 28.70 -2.76 -18.97
N TYR A 48 28.35 -3.28 -17.81
CA TYR A 48 29.19 -3.15 -16.63
C TYR A 48 30.53 -3.82 -16.85
N THR A 49 31.59 -3.14 -16.51
CA THR A 49 32.92 -3.76 -16.40
C THR A 49 32.87 -4.84 -15.30
N ALA A 50 33.78 -5.79 -15.36
CA ALA A 50 33.86 -6.85 -14.35
C ALA A 50 34.01 -6.29 -12.93
N GLU A 51 34.67 -5.12 -12.76
CA GLU A 51 34.84 -4.41 -11.48
C GLU A 51 33.56 -3.78 -10.98
N GLU A 52 32.77 -3.19 -11.89
CA GLU A 52 31.44 -2.64 -11.55
C GLU A 52 30.44 -3.75 -11.20
N MET A 53 30.52 -4.90 -11.88
CA MET A 53 29.74 -6.09 -11.54
C MET A 53 30.16 -6.71 -10.20
N GLU A 54 31.42 -6.62 -9.79
CA GLU A 54 31.85 -7.01 -8.44
C GLU A 54 31.26 -6.09 -7.37
N GLY A 55 31.15 -4.80 -7.61
CA GLY A 55 30.43 -3.86 -6.73
C GLY A 55 28.95 -4.18 -6.57
N LEU A 56 28.28 -4.65 -7.64
CA LEU A 56 26.88 -5.11 -7.62
C LEU A 56 26.70 -6.53 -7.03
N GLN A 57 27.76 -7.31 -6.91
CA GLN A 57 27.75 -8.62 -6.24
C GLN A 57 27.70 -8.55 -4.71
N VAL A 58 27.61 -7.35 -4.13
CA VAL A 58 27.56 -7.12 -2.67
C VAL A 58 26.31 -7.71 -2.00
N LEU A 59 25.30 -8.11 -2.75
CA LEU A 59 24.22 -8.92 -2.20
C LEU A 59 24.66 -10.37 -2.06
N SER A 60 25.05 -10.78 -0.86
CA SER A 60 25.38 -12.18 -0.59
C SER A 60 24.27 -13.11 -1.07
N ASP A 61 24.62 -14.31 -1.50
CA ASP A 61 23.62 -15.29 -1.94
C ASP A 61 22.62 -15.65 -0.83
N SER A 62 23.04 -15.57 0.44
CA SER A 62 22.16 -15.71 1.61
C SER A 62 21.12 -14.59 1.66
N PHE A 63 21.49 -13.35 1.39
CA PHE A 63 20.57 -12.21 1.35
C PHE A 63 19.59 -12.31 0.16
N LYS A 64 20.08 -12.68 -1.03
CA LYS A 64 19.21 -12.93 -2.19
C LYS A 64 18.19 -14.03 -1.89
N HIS A 65 18.64 -15.09 -1.20
CA HIS A 65 17.74 -16.17 -0.79
C HIS A 65 16.68 -15.66 0.18
N GLU A 66 17.05 -14.92 1.23
CA GLU A 66 16.13 -14.34 2.20
C GLU A 66 15.10 -13.40 1.54
N VAL A 67 15.54 -12.51 0.65
CA VAL A 67 14.66 -11.64 -0.13
C VAL A 67 13.65 -12.44 -0.95
N ASN A 68 14.11 -13.50 -1.62
CA ASN A 68 13.24 -14.35 -2.42
C ASN A 68 12.22 -15.11 -1.55
N GLU A 69 12.62 -15.61 -0.39
CA GLU A 69 11.70 -16.28 0.53
C GLU A 69 10.63 -15.31 1.06
N VAL A 70 11.03 -14.12 1.47
CA VAL A 70 10.09 -13.07 1.91
C VAL A 70 9.15 -12.66 0.76
N ALA A 71 9.67 -12.49 -0.45
CA ALA A 71 8.89 -12.12 -1.61
C ALA A 71 7.86 -13.21 -1.98
N ARG A 72 8.26 -14.49 -1.91
CA ARG A 72 7.36 -15.63 -2.16
C ARG A 72 6.29 -15.77 -1.08
N ALA A 73 6.68 -15.66 0.19
CA ALA A 73 5.77 -15.78 1.33
C ALA A 73 4.68 -14.71 1.29
N ASN A 74 5.04 -13.48 0.92
CA ASN A 74 4.13 -12.33 0.89
C ASN A 74 3.51 -12.08 -0.49
N ARG A 75 3.92 -12.82 -1.53
CA ARG A 75 3.43 -12.66 -2.91
C ARG A 75 3.49 -11.21 -3.38
N PHE A 76 4.61 -10.53 -3.12
CA PHE A 76 4.77 -9.14 -3.52
C PHE A 76 4.54 -8.95 -5.01
N PHE A 77 3.72 -7.96 -5.32
CA PHE A 77 3.40 -7.57 -6.68
C PHE A 77 3.91 -6.15 -6.94
N HIS A 78 4.66 -5.99 -8.02
CA HIS A 78 5.22 -4.71 -8.39
C HIS A 78 4.77 -4.32 -9.79
N TRP A 79 3.86 -3.38 -9.89
CA TRP A 79 3.20 -2.98 -11.14
C TRP A 79 4.17 -2.70 -12.29
N CYS A 80 5.24 -1.95 -12.04
CA CYS A 80 6.21 -1.59 -13.09
C CYS A 80 7.05 -2.78 -13.56
N VAL A 81 7.20 -3.82 -12.72
CA VAL A 81 7.93 -5.04 -13.08
C VAL A 81 7.04 -6.00 -13.86
N GLU A 82 5.76 -6.07 -13.47
CA GLU A 82 4.78 -6.95 -14.12
C GLU A 82 4.27 -6.38 -15.46
N PHE A 83 4.21 -5.04 -15.59
CA PHE A 83 3.72 -4.34 -16.78
C PHE A 83 4.72 -3.27 -17.27
N PRO A 84 5.97 -3.67 -17.59
CA PRO A 84 7.01 -2.71 -17.94
C PRO A 84 6.67 -1.86 -19.16
N GLU A 85 6.02 -2.42 -20.17
CA GLU A 85 5.59 -1.71 -21.37
C GLU A 85 4.55 -0.62 -21.08
N VAL A 86 3.62 -0.91 -20.16
CA VAL A 86 2.59 0.07 -19.75
C VAL A 86 3.24 1.28 -19.08
N PHE A 87 4.20 1.04 -18.19
CA PHE A 87 4.88 2.12 -17.48
C PHE A 87 5.91 2.87 -18.35
N ALA A 88 6.48 2.21 -19.37
CA ALA A 88 7.27 2.89 -20.39
C ALA A 88 6.44 3.92 -21.16
N ASP A 89 5.15 3.63 -21.39
CA ASP A 89 4.19 4.55 -22.02
C ASP A 89 3.55 5.56 -21.04
N GLY A 90 3.95 5.54 -19.77
CA GLY A 90 3.51 6.50 -18.75
C GLY A 90 2.34 6.03 -17.89
N GLY A 91 1.98 4.75 -17.92
CA GLY A 91 0.96 4.14 -17.07
C GLY A 91 -0.26 3.61 -17.84
N PHE A 92 -1.23 3.11 -17.10
CA PHE A 92 -2.47 2.56 -17.66
C PHE A 92 -3.36 3.67 -18.24
N ASP A 93 -4.04 3.41 -19.34
CA ASP A 93 -5.03 4.36 -19.88
C ASP A 93 -6.18 4.55 -18.90
N VAL A 94 -6.73 3.45 -18.40
CA VAL A 94 -7.82 3.43 -17.44
C VAL A 94 -7.58 2.39 -16.37
N MET A 95 -7.85 2.75 -15.12
CA MET A 95 -7.89 1.83 -13.99
C MET A 95 -9.27 1.84 -13.36
N CYS A 96 -9.84 0.66 -13.08
CA CYS A 96 -11.11 0.58 -12.37
C CYS A 96 -11.13 -0.61 -11.41
N GLY A 97 -11.86 -0.46 -10.30
CA GLY A 97 -11.96 -1.55 -9.35
C GLY A 97 -12.69 -1.21 -8.06
N ASN A 98 -12.71 -2.18 -7.18
CA ASN A 98 -13.17 -2.05 -5.80
C ASN A 98 -12.01 -2.51 -4.90
N PRO A 99 -11.17 -1.61 -4.42
CA PRO A 99 -10.04 -1.97 -3.55
C PRO A 99 -10.53 -2.43 -2.17
N PRO A 100 -9.68 -3.10 -1.38
CA PRO A 100 -10.04 -3.47 -0.01
C PRO A 100 -10.31 -2.24 0.86
N TRP A 101 -11.32 -2.34 1.75
CA TRP A 101 -11.75 -1.27 2.65
C TRP A 101 -11.23 -1.46 4.08
N ASP A 102 -10.32 -2.40 4.27
CA ASP A 102 -9.74 -2.72 5.56
C ASP A 102 -8.69 -1.70 6.01
N LYS A 103 -8.37 -1.75 7.30
CA LYS A 103 -7.30 -0.94 7.91
C LYS A 103 -6.02 -1.73 8.05
N ILE A 104 -4.89 -1.04 7.97
CA ILE A 104 -3.58 -1.62 8.33
C ILE A 104 -3.48 -1.66 9.86
N LYS A 105 -4.23 -2.56 10.47
CA LYS A 105 -4.12 -2.87 11.89
C LYS A 105 -4.79 -4.20 12.21
N VAL A 106 -4.30 -4.87 13.24
CA VAL A 106 -4.98 -6.03 13.80
C VAL A 106 -6.16 -5.57 14.65
N GLU A 107 -7.37 -5.96 14.26
CA GLU A 107 -8.56 -5.80 15.08
C GLU A 107 -8.75 -7.03 15.96
N ASP A 108 -8.46 -6.93 17.26
CA ASP A 108 -8.49 -8.04 18.20
C ASP A 108 -9.70 -8.95 18.02
N LYS A 109 -10.92 -8.36 17.96
CA LYS A 109 -12.14 -9.14 17.85
C LYS A 109 -12.16 -9.99 16.59
N LYS A 110 -11.91 -9.41 15.43
CA LYS A 110 -11.92 -10.13 14.14
C LYS A 110 -10.82 -11.18 14.09
N TRP A 111 -9.63 -10.84 14.61
CA TRP A 111 -8.50 -11.74 14.61
C TRP A 111 -8.78 -12.98 15.48
N PHE A 112 -9.24 -12.79 16.71
CA PHE A 112 -9.58 -13.90 17.60
C PHE A 112 -10.82 -14.68 17.16
N GLU A 113 -11.78 -14.04 16.49
CA GLU A 113 -12.93 -14.69 15.88
C GLU A 113 -12.51 -15.66 14.77
N SER A 114 -11.62 -15.25 13.88
CA SER A 114 -11.09 -16.09 12.81
C SER A 114 -10.26 -17.28 13.34
N HIS A 115 -9.74 -17.18 14.56
CA HIS A 115 -9.01 -18.25 15.25
C HIS A 115 -9.89 -19.06 16.24
N GLY A 116 -11.21 -18.87 16.20
CA GLY A 116 -12.16 -19.63 17.02
C GLY A 116 -12.14 -19.30 18.53
N ARG A 117 -11.50 -18.18 18.92
CA ARG A 117 -11.39 -17.78 20.34
C ARG A 117 -12.55 -16.89 20.77
N PHE A 118 -13.73 -17.45 20.70
CA PHE A 118 -14.97 -16.76 21.09
C PHE A 118 -15.03 -16.36 22.57
N ASP A 119 -14.25 -16.98 23.42
CA ASP A 119 -14.04 -16.59 24.81
C ASP A 119 -13.43 -15.19 24.95
N ILE A 120 -12.48 -14.85 24.07
CA ILE A 120 -11.86 -13.53 24.00
C ILE A 120 -12.76 -12.52 23.29
N VAL A 121 -13.40 -12.94 22.18
CA VAL A 121 -14.31 -12.09 21.39
C VAL A 121 -15.48 -11.62 22.22
N ASN A 122 -16.11 -12.53 23.00
CA ASN A 122 -17.29 -12.29 23.81
C ASN A 122 -16.97 -11.75 25.21
N ALA A 123 -15.70 -11.42 25.51
CA ALA A 123 -15.36 -10.74 26.76
C ALA A 123 -16.15 -9.44 26.88
N GLY A 124 -16.89 -9.28 27.96
CA GLY A 124 -17.91 -8.24 28.15
C GLY A 124 -17.39 -6.80 28.01
N THR A 125 -16.10 -6.58 28.31
CA THR A 125 -15.46 -5.26 28.22
C THR A 125 -14.08 -5.34 27.52
N ALA A 126 -13.62 -4.21 26.98
CA ALA A 126 -12.28 -4.10 26.43
C ALA A 126 -11.17 -4.46 27.43
N ALA A 127 -11.37 -4.12 28.72
CA ALA A 127 -10.44 -4.44 29.78
C ALA A 127 -10.37 -5.96 30.03
N GLN A 128 -11.52 -6.64 30.04
CA GLN A 128 -11.57 -8.10 30.18
C GLN A 128 -10.92 -8.81 29.00
N ARG A 129 -11.12 -8.31 27.78
CA ARG A 129 -10.44 -8.83 26.58
C ARG A 129 -8.93 -8.68 26.68
N LYS A 130 -8.44 -7.50 27.02
CA LYS A 130 -7.00 -7.27 27.22
C LYS A 130 -6.40 -8.22 28.27
N LYS A 131 -7.13 -8.48 29.36
CA LYS A 131 -6.69 -9.43 30.38
C LYS A 131 -6.67 -10.87 29.87
N ALA A 132 -7.65 -11.27 29.07
CA ALA A 132 -7.67 -12.60 28.45
C ALA A 132 -6.50 -12.77 27.47
N ILE A 133 -6.22 -11.77 26.64
CA ILE A 133 -5.05 -11.77 25.73
C ILE A 133 -3.74 -11.82 26.52
N ALA A 134 -3.61 -11.06 27.60
CA ALA A 134 -2.42 -11.07 28.46
C ALA A 134 -2.14 -12.43 29.12
N ASN A 135 -3.14 -13.30 29.27
CA ASN A 135 -2.99 -14.65 29.78
C ASN A 135 -2.65 -15.70 28.70
N LEU A 136 -2.76 -15.36 27.41
CA LEU A 136 -2.47 -16.30 26.31
C LEU A 136 -1.06 -16.90 26.35
N PRO A 137 0.00 -16.17 26.74
CA PRO A 137 1.34 -16.77 26.83
C PRO A 137 1.40 -18.03 27.70
N ILE A 138 0.49 -18.14 28.68
CA ILE A 138 0.40 -19.28 29.62
C ILE A 138 -0.57 -20.32 29.09
N ILE A 139 -1.70 -19.90 28.53
CA ILE A 139 -2.82 -20.80 28.16
C ILE A 139 -2.58 -21.38 26.76
N ASP A 140 -2.11 -20.59 25.82
CA ASP A 140 -1.91 -20.94 24.43
C ASP A 140 -0.74 -20.12 23.83
N PRO A 141 0.50 -20.52 24.12
CA PRO A 141 1.69 -19.81 23.69
C PRO A 141 1.85 -19.78 22.17
N ILE A 142 1.32 -20.78 21.45
CA ILE A 142 1.38 -20.84 19.99
C ILE A 142 0.50 -19.74 19.40
N LEU A 143 -0.76 -19.68 19.78
CA LEU A 143 -1.69 -18.66 19.34
C LEU A 143 -1.22 -17.24 19.74
N TYR A 144 -0.62 -17.11 20.93
CA TYR A 144 -0.05 -15.83 21.36
C TYR A 144 1.08 -15.37 20.43
N LYS A 145 1.93 -16.32 20.01
CA LYS A 145 2.99 -16.01 19.04
C LYS A 145 2.41 -15.57 17.70
N GLU A 146 1.44 -16.30 17.16
CA GLU A 146 0.77 -15.93 15.92
C GLU A 146 0.13 -14.53 15.99
N TYR A 147 -0.51 -14.23 17.12
CA TYR A 147 -1.10 -12.91 17.36
C TYR A 147 -0.05 -11.80 17.43
N THR A 148 1.07 -12.01 18.13
CA THR A 148 2.17 -11.03 18.21
C THR A 148 2.89 -10.86 16.89
N ASP A 149 3.05 -11.92 16.11
CA ASP A 149 3.61 -11.87 14.76
C ASP A 149 2.68 -11.04 13.84
N ALA A 150 1.36 -11.24 13.93
CA ALA A 150 0.39 -10.42 13.19
C ALA A 150 0.42 -8.93 13.57
N LEU A 151 0.56 -8.63 14.86
CA LEU A 151 0.73 -7.25 15.34
C LEU A 151 2.01 -6.62 14.79
N ALA A 152 3.13 -7.34 14.88
CA ALA A 152 4.43 -6.86 14.38
C ALA A 152 4.40 -6.64 12.86
N PHE A 153 3.71 -7.51 12.11
CA PHE A 153 3.52 -7.36 10.68
C PHE A 153 2.71 -6.10 10.35
N ALA A 154 1.56 -5.91 10.99
CA ALA A 154 0.73 -4.72 10.78
C ALA A 154 1.46 -3.41 11.16
N GLU A 155 2.28 -3.44 12.21
CA GLU A 155 3.12 -2.31 12.60
C GLU A 155 4.19 -2.01 11.54
N ALA A 156 4.85 -3.03 11.01
CA ALA A 156 5.84 -2.90 9.94
C ALA A 156 5.22 -2.35 8.65
N GLU A 157 4.02 -2.84 8.26
CA GLU A 157 3.28 -2.30 7.12
C GLU A 157 2.92 -0.83 7.34
N SER A 158 2.37 -0.49 8.51
CA SER A 158 2.03 0.89 8.87
C SER A 158 3.26 1.81 8.83
N HIS A 159 4.39 1.32 9.35
CA HIS A 159 5.65 2.06 9.30
C HIS A 159 6.12 2.27 7.85
N PHE A 160 6.10 1.22 7.04
CA PHE A 160 6.45 1.33 5.63
C PHE A 160 5.59 2.37 4.90
N VAL A 161 4.27 2.27 5.03
CA VAL A 161 3.33 3.20 4.38
C VAL A 161 3.60 4.65 4.77
N ARG A 162 3.87 4.93 6.05
CA ARG A 162 4.12 6.28 6.56
C ARG A 162 5.45 6.88 6.13
N PHE A 163 6.50 6.05 6.06
CA PHE A 163 7.87 6.54 5.92
C PHE A 163 8.52 6.21 4.57
N SER A 164 7.86 5.43 3.72
CA SER A 164 8.35 5.15 2.36
C SER A 164 8.17 6.31 1.38
N SER A 165 7.43 7.35 1.77
CA SER A 165 6.98 8.46 0.91
C SER A 165 6.19 8.02 -0.34
N ARG A 166 5.73 6.76 -0.39
CA ARG A 166 4.91 6.26 -1.51
C ARG A 166 3.48 6.78 -1.49
N PHE A 167 3.00 7.20 -0.31
CA PHE A 167 1.62 7.63 -0.10
C PHE A 167 1.58 8.97 0.64
N PRO A 168 2.17 10.04 0.05
CA PRO A 168 2.28 11.33 0.71
C PRO A 168 0.92 12.00 1.01
N LEU A 169 -0.14 11.60 0.30
CA LEU A 169 -1.47 12.19 0.45
C LEU A 169 -2.38 11.40 1.38
N THR A 170 -2.16 10.10 1.54
CA THR A 170 -3.10 9.19 2.23
C THR A 170 -2.52 8.46 3.43
N ALA A 171 -1.20 8.48 3.64
CA ALA A 171 -0.54 7.81 4.76
C ALA A 171 -0.65 8.58 6.09
N THR A 172 -1.83 9.12 6.41
CA THR A 172 -2.06 9.95 7.60
C THR A 172 -3.15 9.35 8.49
N GLY A 173 -3.12 9.66 9.80
CA GLY A 173 -4.13 9.19 10.74
C GLY A 173 -4.18 7.66 10.89
N ASP A 174 -5.37 7.10 11.07
CA ASP A 174 -5.63 5.66 10.93
C ASP A 174 -5.55 5.29 9.44
N ILE A 175 -4.64 4.38 9.10
CA ILE A 175 -4.38 4.04 7.70
C ILE A 175 -5.42 3.03 7.23
N ASP A 176 -6.28 3.47 6.31
CA ASP A 176 -7.18 2.63 5.53
C ASP A 176 -6.51 2.26 4.20
N LEU A 177 -6.78 1.07 3.66
CA LEU A 177 -6.20 0.62 2.39
C LEU A 177 -6.79 1.36 1.18
N TYR A 178 -8.10 1.62 1.19
CA TYR A 178 -8.80 2.21 0.03
C TYR A 178 -8.25 3.57 -0.43
N PRO A 179 -7.84 4.52 0.45
CA PRO A 179 -7.25 5.77 0.00
C PRO A 179 -5.90 5.57 -0.68
N MET A 180 -5.09 4.62 -0.19
CA MET A 180 -3.81 4.31 -0.80
C MET A 180 -3.98 3.73 -2.21
N PHE A 181 -4.96 2.85 -2.41
CA PHE A 181 -5.29 2.36 -3.75
C PHE A 181 -5.77 3.50 -4.67
N ALA A 182 -6.54 4.46 -4.14
CA ALA A 182 -6.94 5.63 -4.92
C ALA A 182 -5.72 6.51 -5.29
N GLU A 183 -4.76 6.68 -4.39
CA GLU A 183 -3.52 7.38 -4.66
C GLU A 183 -2.64 6.64 -5.69
N LEU A 184 -2.58 5.30 -5.64
CA LEU A 184 -1.93 4.50 -6.67
C LEU A 184 -2.62 4.67 -8.04
N CYS A 185 -3.94 4.63 -8.09
CA CYS A 185 -4.67 4.86 -9.34
C CYS A 185 -4.42 6.27 -9.89
N LEU A 186 -4.36 7.28 -9.02
CA LEU A 186 -4.00 8.64 -9.42
C LEU A 186 -2.60 8.71 -10.04
N SER A 187 -1.68 7.89 -9.53
CA SER A 187 -0.28 7.84 -9.95
C SER A 187 -0.06 7.01 -11.21
N PHE A 188 -0.81 5.92 -11.36
CA PHE A 188 -0.57 4.91 -12.40
C PHE A 188 -1.45 5.06 -13.63
N SER A 189 -2.53 5.87 -13.57
CA SER A 189 -3.41 6.08 -14.72
C SER A 189 -3.03 7.33 -15.51
N ARG A 190 -2.98 7.17 -16.84
CA ARG A 190 -2.72 8.28 -17.78
C ARG A 190 -3.96 9.14 -18.03
N GLU A 191 -5.11 8.51 -18.25
CA GLU A 191 -6.33 9.19 -18.70
C GLU A 191 -7.37 9.27 -17.60
N ALA A 192 -7.77 8.13 -17.03
CA ALA A 192 -8.83 8.10 -16.04
C ALA A 192 -8.73 6.90 -15.09
N TRP A 193 -9.38 7.01 -13.94
CA TRP A 193 -9.64 5.89 -13.05
C TRP A 193 -11.00 6.03 -12.39
N GLY A 194 -11.58 4.89 -12.02
CA GLY A 194 -12.87 4.81 -11.33
C GLY A 194 -12.87 3.73 -10.26
N LEU A 195 -13.21 4.09 -9.02
CA LEU A 195 -13.19 3.17 -7.90
C LEU A 195 -14.48 3.20 -7.11
N VAL A 196 -14.85 2.04 -6.56
CA VAL A 196 -15.87 1.91 -5.53
C VAL A 196 -15.19 2.04 -4.16
N LEU A 197 -15.51 3.07 -3.40
CA LEU A 197 -14.80 3.44 -2.17
C LEU A 197 -15.77 3.78 -1.05
N PRO A 198 -15.40 3.63 0.23
CA PRO A 198 -16.07 4.31 1.31
C PRO A 198 -16.17 5.81 1.06
N THR A 199 -17.34 6.43 1.34
CA THR A 199 -17.55 7.88 1.19
C THR A 199 -16.56 8.71 2.03
N GLY A 200 -15.94 8.08 3.03
CA GLY A 200 -14.84 8.64 3.81
C GLY A 200 -13.68 9.21 2.97
N ILE A 201 -13.51 8.77 1.70
CA ILE A 201 -12.50 9.34 0.80
C ILE A 201 -12.70 10.85 0.59
N ALA A 202 -13.93 11.33 0.60
CA ALA A 202 -14.28 12.72 0.36
C ALA A 202 -14.55 13.53 1.65
N VAL A 203 -14.81 12.87 2.79
CA VAL A 203 -15.28 13.55 3.99
C VAL A 203 -14.39 13.40 5.23
N ASN A 204 -13.48 12.42 5.25
CA ASN A 204 -12.57 12.22 6.38
C ASN A 204 -11.38 13.18 6.29
N ASP A 205 -11.00 13.77 7.41
CA ASP A 205 -9.85 14.69 7.49
C ASP A 205 -8.54 14.03 7.05
N SER A 206 -8.37 12.73 7.30
CA SER A 206 -7.20 11.96 6.86
C SER A 206 -7.02 11.94 5.33
N ASN A 207 -8.11 12.11 4.58
CA ASN A 207 -8.11 12.05 3.11
C ASN A 207 -8.16 13.44 2.46
N LYS A 208 -8.16 14.51 3.28
CA LYS A 208 -8.29 15.89 2.81
C LYS A 208 -7.24 16.26 1.78
N ALA A 209 -5.98 15.91 2.02
CA ALA A 209 -4.89 16.23 1.10
C ALA A 209 -5.10 15.59 -0.28
N PHE A 210 -5.49 14.31 -0.29
CA PHE A 210 -5.78 13.57 -1.52
C PHE A 210 -6.98 14.18 -2.28
N PHE A 211 -8.10 14.40 -1.58
CA PHE A 211 -9.31 14.90 -2.22
C PHE A 211 -9.16 16.34 -2.71
N SER A 212 -8.46 17.20 -1.95
CA SER A 212 -8.12 18.55 -2.40
C SER A 212 -7.28 18.53 -3.67
N LYS A 213 -6.28 17.65 -3.74
CA LYS A 213 -5.45 17.51 -4.95
C LYS A 213 -6.29 17.18 -6.19
N LEU A 214 -7.29 16.29 -6.08
CA LEU A 214 -8.19 15.98 -7.21
C LEU A 214 -8.98 17.19 -7.67
N ILE A 215 -9.40 18.07 -6.76
CA ILE A 215 -10.15 19.29 -7.07
C ILE A 215 -9.21 20.34 -7.66
N ASP A 216 -8.10 20.61 -7.01
CA ASP A 216 -7.16 21.67 -7.38
C ASP A 216 -6.53 21.42 -8.78
N GLU A 217 -6.30 20.14 -9.10
CA GLU A 217 -5.79 19.73 -10.42
C GLU A 217 -6.90 19.52 -11.47
N ASN A 218 -8.17 19.82 -11.13
CA ASN A 218 -9.34 19.59 -12.00
C ASN A 218 -9.44 18.14 -12.51
N ARG A 219 -9.07 17.19 -11.68
CA ARG A 219 -9.09 15.76 -12.01
C ARG A 219 -10.35 15.03 -11.56
N LEU A 220 -11.13 15.60 -10.64
CA LEU A 220 -12.39 15.02 -10.20
C LEU A 220 -13.43 15.10 -11.31
N VAL A 221 -13.87 13.95 -11.83
CA VAL A 221 -14.87 13.85 -12.90
C VAL A 221 -16.26 13.67 -12.32
N SER A 222 -16.43 12.71 -11.40
CA SER A 222 -17.71 12.47 -10.74
C SER A 222 -17.54 11.80 -9.39
N LEU A 223 -18.51 12.06 -8.52
CA LEU A 223 -18.67 11.34 -7.24
C LEU A 223 -20.16 11.08 -7.04
N TYR A 224 -20.55 9.80 -7.02
CA TYR A 224 -21.90 9.35 -6.72
C TYR A 224 -21.91 8.67 -5.36
N ASP A 225 -22.66 9.21 -4.40
CA ASP A 225 -22.75 8.70 -3.03
C ASP A 225 -23.96 7.77 -2.86
N PHE A 226 -23.74 6.65 -2.16
CA PHE A 226 -24.73 5.61 -1.92
C PHE A 226 -24.72 5.17 -0.47
N GLU A 227 -25.86 4.63 -0.04
CA GLU A 227 -26.00 3.94 1.24
C GLU A 227 -26.25 2.45 0.99
N ASN A 228 -25.61 1.57 1.75
CA ASN A 228 -25.71 0.11 1.58
C ASN A 228 -27.05 -0.48 2.07
N LYS A 229 -28.16 0.24 1.91
CA LYS A 229 -29.49 -0.17 2.39
C LYS A 229 -29.93 -1.53 1.83
N GLU A 230 -29.64 -1.75 0.57
CA GLU A 230 -30.01 -2.98 -0.15
C GLU A 230 -29.01 -4.12 0.09
N ALA A 231 -28.03 -3.94 0.98
CA ALA A 231 -27.00 -4.92 1.30
C ALA A 231 -26.26 -5.43 0.05
N LEU A 232 -25.85 -4.51 -0.84
CA LEU A 232 -25.03 -4.82 -2.01
C LEU A 232 -23.65 -5.38 -1.60
N PHE A 233 -23.14 -4.93 -0.47
CA PHE A 233 -21.93 -5.41 0.17
C PHE A 233 -22.25 -6.07 1.50
N ASP A 234 -21.52 -7.11 1.89
CA ASP A 234 -21.65 -7.77 3.19
C ASP A 234 -21.00 -6.95 4.32
N ILE A 235 -21.54 -5.76 4.51
CA ILE A 235 -21.17 -4.78 5.54
C ILE A 235 -22.44 -4.17 6.13
N HIS A 236 -22.28 -3.37 7.17
CA HIS A 236 -23.42 -2.74 7.83
C HIS A 236 -24.27 -1.92 6.84
N ARG A 237 -25.63 -2.03 6.90
CA ARG A 237 -26.56 -1.39 5.95
C ARG A 237 -26.51 0.13 5.92
N MET A 238 -26.10 0.77 7.02
CA MET A 238 -25.92 2.23 7.08
C MET A 238 -24.52 2.69 6.60
N PHE A 239 -23.70 1.76 6.12
CA PHE A 239 -22.40 2.13 5.58
C PHE A 239 -22.58 2.86 4.26
N LYS A 240 -21.81 3.95 4.10
CA LYS A 240 -21.86 4.75 2.88
C LYS A 240 -20.65 4.46 2.00
N PHE A 241 -20.89 4.33 0.72
CA PHE A 241 -19.87 4.15 -0.30
C PHE A 241 -20.12 5.05 -1.49
N CYS A 242 -19.11 5.32 -2.27
CA CYS A 242 -19.24 6.15 -3.45
C CYS A 242 -18.58 5.49 -4.68
N LEU A 243 -19.04 5.90 -5.84
CA LEU A 243 -18.36 5.70 -7.10
C LEU A 243 -17.59 7.00 -7.39
N LEU A 244 -16.28 6.93 -7.25
CA LEU A 244 -15.39 8.06 -7.51
C LEU A 244 -14.69 7.85 -8.84
N THR A 245 -14.85 8.82 -9.75
CA THR A 245 -14.15 8.85 -11.03
C THR A 245 -13.27 10.09 -11.10
N ALA A 246 -12.02 9.90 -11.48
CA ALA A 246 -11.08 10.97 -11.73
C ALA A 246 -10.31 10.74 -13.03
N GLY A 247 -9.85 11.82 -13.66
CA GLY A 247 -9.15 11.77 -14.94
C GLY A 247 -8.80 13.14 -15.48
N LYS A 248 -8.39 13.19 -16.71
CA LYS A 248 -8.06 14.45 -17.43
C LYS A 248 -9.28 15.18 -17.99
N THR A 249 -10.49 14.74 -17.68
CA THR A 249 -11.73 15.27 -18.25
C THR A 249 -12.10 16.63 -17.63
N GLN A 250 -12.61 17.54 -18.44
CA GLN A 250 -12.90 18.92 -18.04
C GLN A 250 -14.30 19.15 -17.45
N THR A 251 -15.14 18.12 -17.29
CA THR A 251 -16.51 18.27 -16.82
C THR A 251 -16.74 17.52 -15.51
N LEU A 252 -17.03 18.28 -14.47
CA LEU A 252 -17.39 17.75 -13.14
C LEU A 252 -18.90 17.43 -13.08
N SER A 253 -19.26 16.23 -12.63
CA SER A 253 -20.63 15.84 -12.28
C SER A 253 -20.68 15.34 -10.86
N LEU A 254 -21.36 16.09 -9.98
CA LEU A 254 -21.67 15.70 -8.60
C LEU A 254 -23.18 15.43 -8.51
N ILE A 255 -23.54 14.23 -8.10
CA ILE A 255 -24.94 13.81 -7.88
C ILE A 255 -25.05 13.08 -6.55
#